data_1ff51dcfb1079f1bf78e67903dd50981
#
_entry.id   1ff51dcfb1079f1bf78e67903dd50981
#
_cell.length_a   1.000
_cell.length_b   1.000
_cell.length_c   1.000
_cell.angle_alpha   90.00
_cell.angle_beta   90.00
_cell.angle_gamma   90.00
#
_symmetry.space_group_name_H-M   'P 1'
#
loop_
_entity.id
_entity.type
_entity.pdbx_description
1 polymer ?
#
loop_
_entity_poly.entity_id
_entity_poly.type
_entity_poly.pdbx_seq_one_letter_code
_entity_poly.pdbx_strand_id
1 'polypeptide(L)'
;MIYAFVIGHHLSWKQIPIDSYKIGIDRGAFLALKHGIALNEAVGDWDSCTKEERQLILSSVPRVISLNSHKDDTDTMHAYREHQQEKDARFFLLGSIQGRRIEHFYANLELVCTDSRVEMIDKDTR
;
A
#
# COMPACT_ATOMS: atom_id res chain seq x y z
N MET A 1 9.93 -11.51 7.07
CA MET A 1 8.73 -11.41 6.21
C MET A 1 8.80 -10.20 5.31
N ILE A 2 8.33 -10.30 4.08
CA ILE A 2 8.30 -9.20 3.14
C ILE A 2 6.87 -8.65 3.08
N TYR A 3 6.74 -7.34 3.30
CA TYR A 3 5.47 -6.63 3.19
C TYR A 3 5.47 -5.76 1.93
N ALA A 4 4.49 -5.95 1.08
CA ALA A 4 4.35 -5.19 -0.16
C ALA A 4 3.12 -4.29 -0.06
N PHE A 5 3.34 -2.98 0.00
CA PHE A 5 2.26 -1.99 0.06
C PHE A 5 1.95 -1.50 -1.36
N VAL A 6 0.80 -1.87 -1.87
CA VAL A 6 0.36 -1.47 -3.21
C VAL A 6 -0.37 -0.14 -3.10
N ILE A 7 0.31 0.94 -3.44
CA ILE A 7 -0.18 2.31 -3.20
C ILE A 7 -0.80 2.91 -4.46
N GLY A 8 -0.18 2.69 -5.61
CA GLY A 8 -0.65 3.28 -6.85
C GLY A 8 -0.55 2.35 -8.03
N HIS A 9 -0.79 2.89 -9.21
CA HIS A 9 -0.78 2.11 -10.44
C HIS A 9 0.48 2.29 -11.29
N HIS A 10 1.40 3.15 -10.88
CA HIS A 10 2.67 3.38 -11.57
C HIS A 10 3.70 2.35 -11.17
N LEU A 11 3.39 1.08 -11.41
CA LEU A 11 4.30 0.00 -11.08
C LEU A 11 4.12 -1.13 -12.09
N SER A 12 5.16 -1.96 -12.22
CA SER A 12 5.02 -3.22 -12.91
C SER A 12 4.49 -4.24 -11.92
N TRP A 13 3.34 -4.85 -12.23
CA TRP A 13 2.73 -5.85 -11.33
C TRP A 13 3.64 -7.06 -11.12
N LYS A 14 4.62 -7.26 -12.01
CA LYS A 14 5.62 -8.33 -11.86
C LYS A 14 6.66 -8.02 -10.79
N GLN A 15 6.79 -6.76 -10.37
CA GLN A 15 7.73 -6.36 -9.33
C GLN A 15 7.26 -6.70 -7.91
N ILE A 16 5.99 -7.09 -7.75
CA ILE A 16 5.48 -7.49 -6.45
C ILE A 16 6.09 -8.84 -6.08
N PRO A 17 6.80 -8.94 -4.94
CA PRO A 17 7.39 -10.21 -4.54
C PRO A 17 6.33 -11.29 -4.34
N ILE A 18 6.58 -12.50 -4.87
CA ILE A 18 5.61 -13.60 -4.84
C ILE A 18 5.29 -14.00 -3.40
N ASP A 19 6.31 -14.11 -2.55
CA ASP A 19 6.17 -14.58 -1.17
C ASP A 19 6.01 -13.43 -0.18
N SER A 20 5.29 -12.37 -0.56
CA SER A 20 5.08 -11.22 0.29
C SER A 20 3.68 -11.21 0.89
N TYR A 21 3.57 -10.55 2.05
CA TYR A 21 2.28 -10.18 2.64
C TYR A 21 1.83 -8.90 1.94
N LYS A 22 0.77 -8.99 1.16
CA LYS A 22 0.35 -7.92 0.24
C LYS A 22 -0.74 -7.08 0.86
N ILE A 23 -0.47 -5.78 0.96
CA ILE A 23 -1.37 -4.80 1.57
C ILE A 23 -1.74 -3.76 0.51
N GLY A 24 -3.01 -3.67 0.19
CA GLY A 24 -3.51 -2.64 -0.71
C GLY A 24 -3.85 -1.38 0.05
N ILE A 25 -3.43 -0.24 -0.44
CA ILE A 25 -3.66 1.07 0.18
C ILE A 25 -4.67 1.84 -0.66
N ASP A 26 -5.84 2.12 -0.09
CA ASP A 26 -6.93 2.83 -0.77
C ASP A 26 -7.23 2.22 -2.14
N ARG A 27 -7.27 3.03 -3.16
CA ARG A 27 -7.56 2.57 -4.52
C ARG A 27 -6.49 1.60 -5.06
N GLY A 28 -5.28 1.61 -4.48
CA GLY A 28 -4.26 0.61 -4.80
C GLY A 28 -4.75 -0.81 -4.57
N ALA A 29 -5.61 -1.02 -3.57
CA ALA A 29 -6.24 -2.32 -3.32
C ALA A 29 -7.11 -2.75 -4.49
N PHE A 30 -7.96 -1.86 -4.99
CA PHE A 30 -8.80 -2.15 -6.15
C PHE A 30 -7.96 -2.47 -7.39
N LEU A 31 -6.93 -1.67 -7.65
CA LEU A 31 -6.08 -1.86 -8.81
C LEU A 31 -5.35 -3.21 -8.76
N ALA A 32 -4.88 -3.61 -7.59
CA ALA A 32 -4.25 -4.92 -7.42
C ALA A 32 -5.23 -6.05 -7.74
N LEU A 33 -6.44 -5.98 -7.19
CA LEU A 33 -7.46 -6.99 -7.44
C LEU A 33 -7.84 -7.06 -8.92
N LYS A 34 -7.93 -5.91 -9.57
CA LYS A 34 -8.23 -5.83 -11.00
C LYS A 34 -7.15 -6.53 -11.84
N HIS A 35 -5.91 -6.49 -11.40
CA HIS A 35 -4.79 -7.14 -12.09
C HIS A 35 -4.57 -8.59 -11.62
N GLY A 36 -5.50 -9.16 -10.89
CA GLY A 36 -5.42 -10.55 -10.46
C GLY A 36 -4.47 -10.81 -9.29
N ILE A 37 -4.09 -9.76 -8.55
CA ILE A 37 -3.22 -9.89 -7.39
C ILE A 37 -4.08 -10.14 -6.15
N ALA A 38 -3.83 -11.25 -5.48
CA ALA A 38 -4.51 -11.57 -4.23
C ALA A 38 -3.90 -10.75 -3.09
N LEU A 39 -4.73 -10.04 -2.34
CA LEU A 39 -4.31 -9.22 -1.21
C LEU A 39 -4.58 -9.93 0.11
N ASN A 40 -3.67 -9.78 1.06
CA ASN A 40 -3.86 -10.26 2.42
C ASN A 40 -4.62 -9.23 3.27
N GLU A 41 -4.43 -7.94 2.97
CA GLU A 41 -4.98 -6.85 3.76
C GLU A 41 -5.24 -5.64 2.86
N ALA A 42 -6.22 -4.83 3.22
CA ALA A 42 -6.48 -3.56 2.57
C ALA A 42 -6.73 -2.50 3.64
N VAL A 43 -6.15 -1.33 3.48
CA VAL A 43 -6.19 -0.23 4.45
C VAL A 43 -6.52 1.06 3.73
N GLY A 44 -7.47 1.84 4.26
CA GLY A 44 -7.77 3.14 3.70
C GLY A 44 -9.04 3.75 4.24
N ASP A 45 -9.33 4.98 3.82
CA ASP A 45 -10.61 5.65 4.07
C ASP A 45 -11.57 5.49 2.89
N TRP A 46 -11.06 4.97 1.76
CA TRP A 46 -11.79 4.65 0.54
C TRP A 46 -12.33 5.87 -0.22
N ASP A 47 -11.83 7.07 0.08
CA ASP A 47 -12.27 8.29 -0.58
C ASP A 47 -12.00 8.30 -2.09
N SER A 48 -10.94 7.62 -2.52
CA SER A 48 -10.57 7.53 -3.94
C SER A 48 -11.25 6.39 -4.68
N CYS A 49 -12.11 5.62 -3.99
CA CYS A 49 -12.79 4.45 -4.57
C CYS A 49 -14.26 4.76 -4.83
N THR A 50 -14.80 4.20 -5.93
CA THR A 50 -16.24 4.19 -6.17
C THR A 50 -16.89 3.18 -5.21
N LYS A 51 -18.23 3.22 -5.14
CA LYS A 51 -18.97 2.27 -4.32
C LYS A 51 -18.73 0.83 -4.76
N GLU A 52 -18.70 0.58 -6.06
CA GLU A 52 -18.46 -0.73 -6.62
C GLU A 52 -17.05 -1.23 -6.34
N GLU A 53 -16.06 -0.35 -6.44
CA GLU A 53 -14.67 -0.67 -6.13
C GLU A 53 -14.52 -1.04 -4.66
N ARG A 54 -15.15 -0.29 -3.78
CA ARG A 54 -15.13 -0.54 -2.35
C ARG A 54 -15.77 -1.89 -2.02
N GLN A 55 -16.89 -2.22 -2.66
CA GLN A 55 -17.55 -3.51 -2.45
C GLN A 55 -16.67 -4.67 -2.88
N LEU A 56 -15.97 -4.53 -4.00
CA LEU A 56 -15.03 -5.56 -4.47
C LEU A 56 -13.94 -5.81 -3.42
N ILE A 57 -13.37 -4.75 -2.86
CA ILE A 57 -12.35 -4.85 -1.83
C ILE A 57 -12.90 -5.59 -0.61
N LEU A 58 -14.07 -5.17 -0.13
CA LEU A 58 -14.66 -5.76 1.07
C LEU A 58 -14.99 -7.24 0.90
N SER A 59 -15.37 -7.67 -0.31
CA SER A 59 -15.73 -9.05 -0.57
C SER A 59 -14.54 -9.96 -0.90
N SER A 60 -13.41 -9.38 -1.32
CA SER A 60 -12.27 -10.15 -1.86
C SER A 60 -11.08 -10.23 -0.92
N VAL A 61 -10.93 -9.27 0.02
CA VAL A 61 -9.77 -9.19 0.89
C VAL A 61 -10.14 -9.67 2.29
N PRO A 62 -9.37 -10.62 2.86
CA PRO A 62 -9.73 -11.20 4.16
C PRO A 62 -9.65 -10.23 5.34
N ARG A 63 -8.77 -9.23 5.27
CA ARG A 63 -8.62 -8.24 6.32
C ARG A 63 -8.72 -6.84 5.73
N VAL A 64 -9.77 -6.12 6.08
CA VAL A 64 -9.98 -4.74 5.60
C VAL A 64 -10.05 -3.80 6.80
N ILE A 65 -9.20 -2.77 6.79
CA ILE A 65 -9.14 -1.77 7.84
C ILE A 65 -9.61 -0.44 7.24
N SER A 66 -10.74 0.05 7.72
CA SER A 66 -11.29 1.33 7.28
C SER A 66 -10.87 2.42 8.26
N LEU A 67 -10.25 3.46 7.74
CA LEU A 67 -9.71 4.56 8.53
C LEU A 67 -10.57 5.81 8.37
N ASN A 68 -10.46 6.71 9.35
CA ASN A 68 -11.10 8.01 9.29
C ASN A 68 -10.31 8.94 8.34
N SER A 69 -11.00 9.60 7.40
CA SER A 69 -10.37 10.50 6.46
C SER A 69 -9.75 11.75 7.11
N HIS A 70 -10.10 12.04 8.35
CA HIS A 70 -9.57 13.20 9.11
C HIS A 70 -8.42 12.83 10.04
N LYS A 71 -7.83 11.65 9.88
CA LYS A 71 -6.69 11.23 10.69
C LYS A 71 -5.43 12.01 10.33
N ASP A 72 -4.48 12.06 11.26
CA ASP A 72 -3.21 12.77 11.07
C ASP A 72 -2.21 12.00 10.21
N ASP A 73 -2.34 10.68 10.13
CA ASP A 73 -1.42 9.82 9.37
C ASP A 73 -1.97 9.48 8.00
N THR A 74 -1.05 9.18 7.06
CA THR A 74 -1.44 8.55 5.79
C THR A 74 -1.82 7.09 6.02
N ASP A 75 -2.57 6.52 5.09
CA ASP A 75 -2.98 5.12 5.15
C ASP A 75 -1.76 4.19 5.12
N THR A 76 -0.76 4.55 4.29
CA THR A 76 0.50 3.80 4.21
C THR A 76 1.23 3.81 5.56
N MET A 77 1.30 4.95 6.22
CA MET A 77 1.95 5.08 7.52
C MET A 77 1.24 4.21 8.57
N HIS A 78 -0.09 4.21 8.56
CA HIS A 78 -0.87 3.37 9.48
C HIS A 78 -0.55 1.88 9.26
N ALA A 79 -0.56 1.43 8.01
CA ALA A 79 -0.25 0.04 7.69
C ALA A 79 1.18 -0.33 8.08
N TYR A 80 2.14 0.56 7.84
CA TYR A 80 3.52 0.35 8.23
C TYR A 80 3.65 0.18 9.75
N ARG A 81 2.98 1.03 10.53
CA ARG A 81 3.06 0.99 11.99
C ARG A 81 2.52 -0.31 12.59
N GLU A 82 1.57 -0.95 11.94
CA GLU A 82 1.05 -2.24 12.40
C GLU A 82 2.10 -3.34 12.31
N HIS A 83 3.05 -3.23 11.39
CA HIS A 83 4.02 -4.29 11.11
C HIS A 83 5.47 -3.92 11.41
N GLN A 84 5.74 -2.68 11.84
CA GLN A 84 7.10 -2.18 12.02
C GLN A 84 7.90 -2.91 13.11
N GLN A 85 7.21 -3.54 14.05
CA GLN A 85 7.85 -4.24 15.18
C GLN A 85 8.50 -5.56 14.78
N GLU A 86 8.19 -6.09 13.62
CA GLU A 86 8.80 -7.34 13.17
C GLU A 86 10.26 -7.10 12.77
N LYS A 87 11.19 -7.74 13.47
CA LYS A 87 12.63 -7.45 13.36
C LYS A 87 13.21 -7.70 11.99
N ASP A 88 12.82 -8.80 11.35
CA ASP A 88 13.37 -9.21 10.06
C ASP A 88 12.49 -8.81 8.89
N ALA A 89 11.58 -7.86 9.11
CA ALA A 89 10.69 -7.41 8.07
C ALA A 89 11.39 -6.54 7.03
N ARG A 90 10.93 -6.63 5.79
CA ARG A 90 11.30 -5.71 4.71
C ARG A 90 10.01 -5.14 4.15
N PHE A 91 10.03 -3.85 3.83
CA PHE A 91 8.84 -3.13 3.39
C PHE A 91 9.08 -2.54 2.00
N PHE A 92 8.22 -2.88 1.06
CA PHE A 92 8.27 -2.32 -0.28
C PHE A 92 7.06 -1.44 -0.51
N LEU A 93 7.29 -0.18 -0.85
CA LEU A 93 6.24 0.78 -1.17
C LEU A 93 6.14 0.86 -2.69
N LEU A 94 5.08 0.28 -3.24
CA LEU A 94 4.93 0.09 -4.67
C LEU A 94 4.00 1.14 -5.27
N GLY A 95 4.49 1.87 -6.26
CA GLY A 95 3.72 2.89 -6.95
C GLY A 95 3.59 4.21 -6.19
N SER A 96 4.49 4.47 -5.25
CA SER A 96 4.42 5.65 -4.39
C SER A 96 5.14 6.88 -4.93
N ILE A 97 5.99 6.71 -5.95
CA ILE A 97 6.86 7.79 -6.44
C ILE A 97 6.08 8.80 -7.27
N GLN A 98 5.09 8.35 -8.03
CA GLN A 98 4.28 9.22 -8.89
C GLN A 98 2.84 9.32 -8.39
N GLY A 99 2.68 9.65 -7.12
CA GLY A 99 1.38 9.86 -6.53
C GLY A 99 0.81 11.23 -6.86
N ARG A 100 -0.54 11.35 -6.83
CA ARG A 100 -1.22 12.62 -7.06
C ARG A 100 -1.08 13.56 -5.86
N ARG A 101 -0.83 13.02 -4.67
CA ARG A 101 -0.74 13.79 -3.43
C ARG A 101 0.70 13.90 -2.98
N ILE A 102 1.23 15.09 -3.07
CA ILE A 102 2.62 15.39 -2.70
C ILE A 102 2.89 15.04 -1.23
N GLU A 103 1.95 15.34 -0.35
CA GLU A 103 2.10 15.05 1.08
C GLU A 103 2.25 13.55 1.35
N HIS A 104 1.58 12.70 0.57
CA HIS A 104 1.73 11.24 0.68
C HIS A 104 3.12 10.80 0.20
N PHE A 105 3.60 11.42 -0.88
CA PHE A 105 4.93 11.14 -1.39
C PHE A 105 6.01 11.50 -0.36
N TYR A 106 5.90 12.66 0.27
CA TYR A 106 6.87 13.08 1.28
C TYR A 106 6.83 12.18 2.52
N ALA A 107 5.66 11.76 2.96
CA ALA A 107 5.54 10.84 4.08
C ALA A 107 6.23 9.50 3.78
N ASN A 108 6.04 8.98 2.57
CA ASN A 108 6.67 7.73 2.14
C ASN A 108 8.19 7.89 2.01
N LEU A 109 8.65 9.03 1.51
CA LEU A 109 10.08 9.33 1.40
C LEU A 109 10.72 9.40 2.79
N GLU A 110 10.04 9.98 3.75
CA GLU A 110 10.51 10.04 5.13
C GLU A 110 10.70 8.62 5.71
N LEU A 111 9.75 7.71 5.45
CA LEU A 111 9.88 6.32 5.86
C LEU A 111 11.16 5.68 5.30
N VAL A 112 11.41 5.87 4.01
CA VAL A 112 12.62 5.32 3.37
C VAL A 112 13.87 5.87 4.02
N CYS A 113 13.86 7.15 4.40
CA CYS A 113 15.03 7.79 5.02
C CYS A 113 15.24 7.37 6.47
N THR A 114 14.19 7.00 7.18
CA THR A 114 14.26 6.71 8.62
C THR A 114 14.33 5.23 8.97
N ASP A 115 13.89 4.36 8.05
CA ASP A 115 13.93 2.92 8.25
C ASP A 115 14.59 2.27 7.03
N SER A 116 15.79 1.73 7.22
CA SER A 116 16.57 1.11 6.14
C SER A 116 15.91 -0.14 5.53
N ARG A 117 14.89 -0.69 6.18
CA ARG A 117 14.14 -1.84 5.67
C ARG A 117 13.08 -1.45 4.65
N VAL A 118 12.81 -0.15 4.49
CA VAL A 118 11.79 0.36 3.58
C VAL A 118 12.40 0.75 2.25
N GLU A 119 11.81 0.28 1.16
CA GLU A 119 12.25 0.59 -0.20
C GLU A 119 11.06 1.02 -1.04
N MET A 120 11.23 2.08 -1.84
CA MET A 120 10.21 2.55 -2.77
C MET A 120 10.50 1.98 -4.16
N ILE A 121 9.47 1.40 -4.78
CA ILE A 121 9.58 0.81 -6.11
C ILE A 121 8.48 1.39 -7.00
N ASP A 122 8.87 1.87 -8.17
CA ASP A 122 7.92 2.29 -9.19
C ASP A 122 8.26 1.58 -10.49
N LYS A 123 7.44 1.76 -11.51
CA LYS A 123 7.57 1.06 -12.79
C LYS A 123 8.96 1.20 -13.41
N ASP A 124 9.51 2.41 -13.37
CA ASP A 124 10.80 2.74 -14.00
C ASP A 124 11.89 3.10 -13.00
N THR A 125 11.61 2.97 -11.70
CA THR A 125 12.54 3.43 -10.66
C THR A 125 12.54 2.44 -9.49
N ARG A 126 13.72 2.23 -8.99
CA ARG A 126 13.87 1.38 -7.81
C ARG A 126 14.73 2.06 -6.74
#